data_5de01639974aa65f50ff755cab6fbd97
#
_entry.id   5de01639974aa65f50ff755cab6fbd97
#
_cell.length_a   1.000
_cell.length_b   1.000
_cell.length_c   1.000
_cell.angle_alpha   90.00
_cell.angle_beta   90.00
_cell.angle_gamma   90.00
#
_symmetry.space_group_name_H-M   'P 1'
#
loop_
_entity.id
_entity.type
_entity.pdbx_description
1 polymer ?
#
loop_
_entity_poly.entity_id
_entity_poly.type
_entity_poly.pdbx_seq_one_letter_code
_entity_poly.pdbx_strand_id
1 'polypeptide(L)'
;MFYMASDAVEEMLITARSMKKMYGPHLALDDINLDIPHGAIGILGPNGAGKSTFFKCLLGLIKTTSGTGRVLGHDIRTEGHLIRSKIGYMPEYDSLDPGLSAIDQVRYSGELLGMNPDAATQRAHEVLQYVGLKDQRYRKIETFSTGMKQAAKLACALIHDPEILICDEPTNGLDQRAREFMLQTLRKTVIEGWRSVLMSSHVMDDIETVCDR
;
A
#
# COMPACT_ATOMS: atom_id res chain seq x y z
N MET A 1 40.06 -11.68 -22.36
CA MET A 1 39.02 -10.65 -22.19
C MET A 1 38.11 -11.12 -21.08
N PHE A 2 38.42 -10.70 -19.84
CA PHE A 2 37.64 -11.12 -18.66
C PHE A 2 36.44 -10.26 -18.58
N TYR A 3 35.24 -10.85 -18.70
CA TYR A 3 33.98 -10.23 -18.39
C TYR A 3 33.86 -10.24 -16.85
N MET A 4 34.13 -9.12 -16.21
CA MET A 4 33.75 -8.94 -14.80
C MET A 4 32.22 -8.74 -14.78
N ALA A 5 31.50 -9.76 -14.35
CA ALA A 5 30.12 -9.56 -13.91
C ALA A 5 30.18 -8.54 -12.75
N SER A 6 29.68 -7.35 -12.97
CA SER A 6 29.39 -6.43 -11.87
C SER A 6 28.31 -7.12 -11.03
N ASP A 7 28.65 -7.50 -9.82
CA ASP A 7 27.65 -7.75 -8.78
C ASP A 7 26.85 -6.46 -8.65
N ALA A 8 25.74 -6.39 -9.37
CA ALA A 8 24.74 -5.36 -9.16
C ALA A 8 24.23 -5.57 -7.72
N VAL A 9 24.66 -4.73 -6.80
CA VAL A 9 24.08 -4.65 -5.46
C VAL A 9 22.60 -4.44 -5.71
N GLU A 10 21.78 -5.45 -5.44
CA GLU A 10 20.33 -5.38 -5.60
C GLU A 10 19.85 -4.21 -4.75
N GLU A 11 19.38 -3.14 -5.38
CA GLU A 11 18.99 -1.92 -4.68
C GLU A 11 17.76 -2.26 -3.85
N MET A 12 17.90 -2.21 -2.51
CA MET A 12 16.82 -2.57 -1.60
C MET A 12 15.70 -1.53 -1.69
N LEU A 13 14.48 -2.01 -1.87
CA LEU A 13 13.27 -1.20 -1.91
C LEU A 13 13.05 -0.44 -0.61
N ILE A 14 13.25 -1.14 0.52
CA ILE A 14 13.09 -0.62 1.87
C ILE A 14 14.21 -1.13 2.75
N THR A 15 14.79 -0.24 3.55
CA THR A 15 15.75 -0.62 4.60
C THR A 15 15.31 -0.06 5.93
N ALA A 16 15.46 -0.82 7.01
CA ALA A 16 15.26 -0.37 8.39
C ALA A 16 16.44 -0.81 9.25
N ARG A 17 16.88 0.06 10.15
CA ARG A 17 18.01 -0.21 11.07
C ARG A 17 17.65 0.25 12.47
N SER A 18 17.63 -0.69 13.41
CA SER A 18 17.29 -0.48 14.83
C SER A 18 16.07 0.39 15.04
N MET A 19 15.06 0.20 14.16
CA MET A 19 13.85 1.03 14.17
C MET A 19 13.00 0.69 15.38
N LYS A 20 12.73 1.71 16.22
CA LYS A 20 11.85 1.61 17.39
C LYS A 20 10.73 2.63 17.33
N LYS A 21 9.56 2.22 17.84
CA LYS A 21 8.43 3.14 18.03
C LYS A 21 7.75 2.89 19.35
N MET A 22 7.70 3.96 20.16
CA MET A 22 6.99 4.02 21.43
C MET A 22 5.76 4.93 21.31
N TYR A 23 4.67 4.56 21.94
CA TYR A 23 3.51 5.41 22.21
C TYR A 23 3.34 5.53 23.73
N GLY A 24 3.89 6.60 24.31
CA GLY A 24 4.05 6.66 25.77
C GLY A 24 4.83 5.46 26.29
N PRO A 25 4.27 4.67 27.23
CA PRO A 25 4.94 3.46 27.74
C PRO A 25 4.81 2.23 26.81
N HIS A 26 3.95 2.28 25.79
CA HIS A 26 3.69 1.15 24.90
C HIS A 26 4.74 1.05 23.80
N LEU A 27 5.46 -0.07 23.76
CA LEU A 27 6.43 -0.39 22.70
C LEU A 27 5.71 -1.06 21.53
N ALA A 28 5.60 -0.35 20.41
CA ALA A 28 4.90 -0.83 19.21
C ALA A 28 5.85 -1.45 18.18
N LEU A 29 7.09 -0.95 18.07
CA LEU A 29 8.15 -1.53 17.26
C LEU A 29 9.42 -1.60 18.09
N ASP A 30 10.07 -2.77 18.15
CA ASP A 30 11.29 -2.98 18.90
C ASP A 30 12.42 -3.50 18.02
N ASP A 31 13.41 -2.66 17.83
CA ASP A 31 14.68 -2.95 17.15
C ASP A 31 14.53 -3.64 15.77
N ILE A 32 13.63 -3.12 14.94
CA ILE A 32 13.39 -3.67 13.61
C ILE A 32 14.61 -3.44 12.72
N ASN A 33 15.21 -4.54 12.24
CA ASN A 33 16.32 -4.58 11.30
C ASN A 33 15.90 -5.44 10.12
N LEU A 34 15.74 -4.84 8.93
CA LEU A 34 15.34 -5.58 7.73
C LEU A 34 15.74 -4.86 6.45
N ASP A 35 15.88 -5.64 5.39
CA ASP A 35 16.06 -5.22 4.02
C ASP A 35 14.96 -5.89 3.18
N ILE A 36 14.13 -5.09 2.53
CA ILE A 36 13.06 -5.56 1.65
C ILE A 36 13.49 -5.31 0.22
N PRO A 37 13.67 -6.34 -0.61
CA PRO A 37 13.96 -6.21 -2.02
C PRO A 37 12.71 -5.82 -2.82
N HIS A 38 12.88 -5.57 -4.11
CA HIS A 38 11.75 -5.42 -5.03
C HIS A 38 10.94 -6.73 -5.14
N GLY A 39 9.63 -6.60 -5.43
CA GLY A 39 8.72 -7.72 -5.62
C GLY A 39 7.48 -7.66 -4.74
N ALA A 40 6.83 -8.79 -4.59
CA ALA A 40 5.65 -8.95 -3.74
C ALA A 40 6.06 -9.55 -2.38
N ILE A 41 5.97 -8.75 -1.34
CA ILE A 41 6.46 -9.09 0.01
C ILE A 41 5.29 -9.09 1.00
N GLY A 42 5.21 -10.16 1.79
CA GLY A 42 4.20 -10.33 2.84
C GLY A 42 4.75 -10.04 4.24
N ILE A 43 3.98 -9.32 5.04
CA ILE A 43 4.24 -9.15 6.48
C ILE A 43 3.14 -9.89 7.24
N LEU A 44 3.48 -11.07 7.72
CA LEU A 44 2.57 -11.93 8.50
C LEU A 44 2.70 -11.62 10.00
N GLY A 45 1.58 -11.55 10.69
CA GLY A 45 1.58 -11.43 12.15
C GLY A 45 0.19 -11.17 12.73
N PRO A 46 -0.02 -11.44 14.02
CA PRO A 46 -1.31 -11.21 14.67
C PRO A 46 -1.68 -9.73 14.71
N ASN A 47 -2.95 -9.46 15.04
CA ASN A 47 -3.40 -8.10 15.30
C ASN A 47 -2.64 -7.52 16.50
N GLY A 48 -2.24 -6.25 16.41
CA GLY A 48 -1.41 -5.60 17.43
C GLY A 48 0.10 -5.85 17.33
N ALA A 49 0.58 -6.66 16.39
CA ALA A 49 2.02 -6.92 16.19
C ALA A 49 2.83 -5.72 15.67
N GLY A 50 2.20 -4.57 15.43
CA GLY A 50 2.89 -3.36 14.98
C GLY A 50 2.93 -3.17 13.45
N LYS A 51 2.30 -4.03 12.64
CA LYS A 51 2.32 -3.98 11.17
C LYS A 51 1.92 -2.61 10.63
N SER A 52 0.75 -2.09 11.00
CA SER A 52 0.28 -0.76 10.60
C SER A 52 1.17 0.37 11.12
N THR A 53 1.77 0.21 12.31
CA THR A 53 2.74 1.16 12.87
C THR A 53 4.00 1.20 12.01
N PHE A 54 4.50 0.05 11.59
CA PHE A 54 5.64 -0.05 10.70
C PHE A 54 5.37 0.65 9.36
N PHE A 55 4.24 0.37 8.71
CA PHE A 55 3.85 1.05 7.47
C PHE A 55 3.76 2.57 7.64
N LYS A 56 3.15 3.05 8.72
CA LYS A 56 3.06 4.49 8.98
C LYS A 56 4.42 5.14 9.22
N CYS A 57 5.38 4.42 9.82
CA CYS A 57 6.76 4.88 9.95
C CYS A 57 7.44 4.97 8.56
N LEU A 58 7.31 3.94 7.72
CA LEU A 58 7.87 3.94 6.35
C LEU A 58 7.33 5.08 5.51
N LEU A 59 6.05 5.40 5.64
CA LEU A 59 5.40 6.50 4.93
C LEU A 59 5.74 7.89 5.48
N GLY A 60 6.50 7.96 6.59
CA GLY A 60 6.78 9.22 7.29
C GLY A 60 5.53 9.89 7.88
N LEU A 61 4.43 9.13 8.05
CA LEU A 61 3.19 9.62 8.69
C LEU A 61 3.34 9.75 10.19
N ILE A 62 4.18 8.91 10.79
CA ILE A 62 4.56 8.97 12.20
C ILE A 62 6.08 8.88 12.31
N LYS A 63 6.64 9.65 13.26
CA LYS A 63 8.09 9.61 13.52
C LYS A 63 8.46 8.37 14.33
N THR A 64 9.56 7.72 13.96
CA THR A 64 10.21 6.69 14.79
C THR A 64 10.73 7.31 16.09
N THR A 65 10.77 6.54 17.18
CA THR A 65 11.39 6.97 18.44
C THR A 65 12.91 6.96 18.33
N SER A 66 13.46 5.92 17.69
CA SER A 66 14.88 5.79 17.34
C SER A 66 15.07 4.93 16.10
N GLY A 67 16.30 4.80 15.66
CA GLY A 67 16.64 4.06 14.45
C GLY A 67 16.42 4.87 13.17
N THR A 68 16.69 4.25 12.03
CA THR A 68 16.61 4.85 10.70
C THR A 68 15.86 3.94 9.74
N GLY A 69 15.38 4.50 8.63
CA GLY A 69 14.79 3.74 7.53
C GLY A 69 14.86 4.53 6.24
N ARG A 70 14.92 3.80 5.13
CA ARG A 70 14.83 4.37 3.78
C ARG A 70 13.81 3.60 2.96
N VAL A 71 13.14 4.32 2.07
CA VAL A 71 12.20 3.77 1.09
C VAL A 71 12.55 4.38 -0.26
N LEU A 72 12.82 3.56 -1.26
CA LEU A 72 13.31 4.03 -2.57
C LEU A 72 14.51 4.99 -2.43
N GLY A 73 15.42 4.71 -1.52
CA GLY A 73 16.58 5.57 -1.23
C GLY A 73 16.29 6.80 -0.38
N HIS A 74 15.02 7.20 -0.19
CA HIS A 74 14.60 8.38 0.59
C HIS A 74 14.52 8.11 2.09
N ASP A 75 14.97 9.06 2.91
CA ASP A 75 14.92 8.96 4.38
C ASP A 75 13.48 9.18 4.90
N ILE A 76 12.95 8.24 5.69
CA ILE A 76 11.58 8.27 6.23
C ILE A 76 11.32 9.45 7.18
N ARG A 77 12.37 10.08 7.75
CA ARG A 77 12.23 11.15 8.75
C ARG A 77 12.19 12.52 8.12
N THR A 78 12.88 12.71 7.00
CA THR A 78 13.10 14.02 6.37
C THR A 78 12.46 14.15 4.99
N GLU A 79 12.28 13.02 4.27
CA GLU A 79 11.82 13.00 2.88
C GLU A 79 10.45 12.34 2.70
N GLY A 80 9.61 12.30 3.74
CA GLY A 80 8.32 11.61 3.72
C GLY A 80 7.37 12.07 2.59
N HIS A 81 7.48 13.32 2.11
CA HIS A 81 6.68 13.79 0.97
C HIS A 81 7.10 13.12 -0.35
N LEU A 82 8.41 12.92 -0.58
CA LEU A 82 8.92 12.19 -1.75
C LEU A 82 8.52 10.72 -1.69
N ILE A 83 8.60 10.11 -0.52
CA ILE A 83 8.15 8.73 -0.30
C ILE A 83 6.67 8.60 -0.67
N ARG A 84 5.80 9.45 -0.11
CA ARG A 84 4.34 9.37 -0.36
C ARG A 84 3.93 9.68 -1.79
N SER A 85 4.71 10.45 -2.55
CA SER A 85 4.43 10.69 -3.97
C SER A 85 4.68 9.45 -4.85
N LYS A 86 5.44 8.46 -4.34
CA LYS A 86 5.80 7.23 -5.04
C LYS A 86 5.06 6.00 -4.53
N ILE A 87 4.33 6.11 -3.42
CA ILE A 87 3.68 4.98 -2.76
C ILE A 87 2.17 5.13 -2.78
N GLY A 88 1.47 4.09 -3.23
CA GLY A 88 0.05 3.91 -2.96
C GLY A 88 -0.15 3.24 -1.59
N TYR A 89 -0.96 3.81 -0.74
CA TYR A 89 -1.26 3.25 0.57
C TYR A 89 -2.74 2.94 0.72
N MET A 90 -3.03 1.67 0.96
CA MET A 90 -4.37 1.18 1.30
C MET A 90 -4.41 0.86 2.80
N PRO A 91 -4.99 1.74 3.64
CA PRO A 91 -5.04 1.51 5.09
C PRO A 91 -6.09 0.47 5.48
N GLU A 92 -5.88 -0.19 6.63
CA GLU A 92 -6.87 -1.10 7.22
C GLU A 92 -8.18 -0.38 7.54
N TYR A 93 -8.10 0.79 8.22
CA TYR A 93 -9.27 1.57 8.63
C TYR A 93 -10.04 2.18 7.45
N ASP A 94 -11.29 2.55 7.70
CA ASP A 94 -12.13 3.24 6.71
C ASP A 94 -11.62 4.67 6.51
N SER A 95 -11.17 4.97 5.29
CA SER A 95 -10.57 6.26 4.90
C SER A 95 -11.36 6.96 3.79
N LEU A 96 -12.53 6.42 3.45
CA LEU A 96 -13.37 6.94 2.37
C LEU A 96 -14.44 7.88 2.95
N ASP A 97 -14.77 8.94 2.20
CA ASP A 97 -15.91 9.82 2.54
C ASP A 97 -17.21 9.13 2.11
N PRO A 98 -18.11 8.79 3.06
CA PRO A 98 -19.36 8.12 2.76
C PRO A 98 -20.30 8.94 1.87
N GLY A 99 -20.20 10.28 1.89
CA GLY A 99 -21.03 11.20 1.13
C GLY A 99 -20.64 11.33 -0.34
N LEU A 100 -19.42 10.95 -0.71
CA LEU A 100 -18.93 11.01 -2.09
C LEU A 100 -19.33 9.77 -2.89
N SER A 101 -19.39 9.91 -4.21
CA SER A 101 -19.35 8.76 -5.10
C SER A 101 -17.92 8.19 -5.18
N ALA A 102 -17.76 6.91 -5.56
CA ALA A 102 -16.43 6.33 -5.67
C ALA A 102 -15.58 7.04 -6.73
N ILE A 103 -16.20 7.51 -7.84
CA ILE A 103 -15.48 8.25 -8.87
C ILE A 103 -14.95 9.59 -8.34
N ASP A 104 -15.77 10.31 -7.56
CA ASP A 104 -15.35 11.59 -6.98
C ASP A 104 -14.27 11.40 -5.91
N GLN A 105 -14.39 10.36 -5.08
CA GLN A 105 -13.39 10.02 -4.07
C GLN A 105 -12.04 9.71 -4.70
N VAL A 106 -12.01 8.88 -5.74
CA VAL A 106 -10.76 8.47 -6.40
C VAL A 106 -10.14 9.64 -7.17
N ARG A 107 -10.97 10.42 -7.90
CA ARG A 107 -10.54 11.66 -8.56
C ARG A 107 -9.91 12.63 -7.56
N TYR A 108 -10.60 12.89 -6.44
CA TYR A 108 -10.12 13.78 -5.38
C TYR A 108 -8.78 13.31 -4.80
N SER A 109 -8.60 12.00 -4.63
CA SER A 109 -7.30 11.43 -4.19
C SER A 109 -6.17 11.75 -5.17
N GLY A 110 -6.44 11.70 -6.48
CA GLY A 110 -5.47 12.08 -7.51
C GLY A 110 -5.14 13.57 -7.49
N GLU A 111 -6.15 14.42 -7.34
CA GLU A 111 -5.98 15.89 -7.25
C GLU A 111 -5.14 16.29 -6.03
N LEU A 112 -5.35 15.64 -4.87
CA LEU A 112 -4.54 15.85 -3.66
C LEU A 112 -3.05 15.49 -3.87
N LEU A 113 -2.76 14.58 -4.79
CA LEU A 113 -1.40 14.20 -5.18
C LEU A 113 -0.83 15.08 -6.32
N GLY A 114 -1.58 16.13 -6.71
CA GLY A 114 -1.14 17.10 -7.70
C GLY A 114 -1.46 16.75 -9.15
N MET A 115 -2.33 15.75 -9.40
CA MET A 115 -2.79 15.43 -10.74
C MET A 115 -3.70 16.57 -11.28
N ASN A 116 -3.59 16.85 -12.58
CA ASN A 116 -4.57 17.72 -13.25
C ASN A 116 -5.97 17.10 -13.15
N PRO A 117 -7.06 17.90 -12.92
CA PRO A 117 -8.41 17.39 -12.73
C PRO A 117 -8.94 16.49 -13.86
N ASP A 118 -8.65 16.83 -15.13
CA ASP A 118 -9.06 16.01 -16.28
C ASP A 118 -8.31 14.68 -16.29
N ALA A 119 -7.00 14.70 -16.06
CA ALA A 119 -6.18 13.49 -15.96
C ALA A 119 -6.61 12.62 -14.76
N ALA A 120 -6.89 13.24 -13.60
CA ALA A 120 -7.40 12.53 -12.42
C ALA A 120 -8.76 11.86 -12.70
N THR A 121 -9.66 12.55 -13.43
CA THR A 121 -10.96 12.00 -13.82
C THR A 121 -10.81 10.79 -14.74
N GLN A 122 -10.01 10.93 -15.80
CA GLN A 122 -9.74 9.80 -16.71
C GLN A 122 -9.13 8.62 -15.96
N ARG A 123 -8.09 8.88 -15.17
CA ARG A 123 -7.42 7.83 -14.41
C ARG A 123 -8.32 7.19 -13.38
N ALA A 124 -9.23 7.94 -12.74
CA ALA A 124 -10.21 7.39 -11.82
C ALA A 124 -11.15 6.37 -12.50
N HIS A 125 -11.60 6.65 -13.74
CA HIS A 125 -12.36 5.67 -14.51
C HIS A 125 -11.58 4.38 -14.77
N GLU A 126 -10.30 4.49 -15.14
CA GLU A 126 -9.43 3.34 -15.41
C GLU A 126 -9.21 2.47 -14.17
N VAL A 127 -8.79 3.08 -13.04
CA VAL A 127 -8.51 2.31 -11.82
C VAL A 127 -9.79 1.72 -11.22
N LEU A 128 -10.94 2.41 -11.28
CA LEU A 128 -12.21 1.86 -10.82
C LEU A 128 -12.71 0.70 -11.69
N GLN A 129 -12.43 0.73 -12.98
CA GLN A 129 -12.66 -0.39 -13.88
C GLN A 129 -11.74 -1.57 -13.51
N TYR A 130 -10.45 -1.28 -13.25
CA TYR A 130 -9.44 -2.28 -12.88
C TYR A 130 -9.80 -3.03 -11.58
N VAL A 131 -10.25 -2.30 -10.55
CA VAL A 131 -10.68 -2.91 -9.28
C VAL A 131 -12.10 -3.47 -9.30
N GLY A 132 -12.75 -3.52 -10.47
CA GLY A 132 -14.04 -4.19 -10.67
C GLY A 132 -15.29 -3.41 -10.26
N LEU A 133 -15.17 -2.13 -9.90
CA LEU A 133 -16.34 -1.32 -9.49
C LEU A 133 -17.21 -0.86 -10.66
N LYS A 134 -16.71 -0.88 -11.90
CA LYS A 134 -17.50 -0.62 -13.14
C LYS A 134 -18.57 0.48 -12.95
N ASP A 135 -19.81 0.19 -13.22
CA ASP A 135 -20.93 1.13 -13.10
C ASP A 135 -21.28 1.52 -11.65
N GLN A 136 -20.83 0.73 -10.68
CA GLN A 136 -21.00 1.05 -9.26
C GLN A 136 -20.23 2.31 -8.84
N ARG A 137 -19.25 2.75 -9.64
CA ARG A 137 -18.41 3.94 -9.40
C ARG A 137 -19.20 5.24 -9.19
N TYR A 138 -20.42 5.33 -9.71
CA TYR A 138 -21.27 6.51 -9.58
C TYR A 138 -22.14 6.50 -8.32
N ARG A 139 -22.18 5.39 -7.57
CA ARG A 139 -22.95 5.30 -6.34
C ARG A 139 -22.17 5.89 -5.17
N LYS A 140 -22.89 6.41 -4.18
CA LYS A 140 -22.31 6.89 -2.93
C LYS A 140 -21.67 5.75 -2.13
N ILE A 141 -20.52 6.03 -1.53
CA ILE A 141 -19.72 5.08 -0.75
C ILE A 141 -20.48 4.56 0.47
N GLU A 142 -21.37 5.34 1.07
CA GLU A 142 -22.24 4.87 2.15
C GLU A 142 -23.09 3.64 1.78
N THR A 143 -23.38 3.45 0.48
CA THR A 143 -24.16 2.31 -0.04
C THR A 143 -23.32 1.09 -0.38
N PHE A 144 -22.00 1.16 -0.18
CA PHE A 144 -21.09 0.09 -0.58
C PHE A 144 -21.03 -1.05 0.43
N SER A 145 -20.92 -2.28 -0.07
CA SER A 145 -20.49 -3.42 0.75
C SER A 145 -19.03 -3.25 1.19
N THR A 146 -18.61 -4.02 2.20
CA THR A 146 -17.20 -4.03 2.65
C THR A 146 -16.23 -4.28 1.49
N GLY A 147 -16.53 -5.26 0.62
CA GLY A 147 -15.70 -5.55 -0.56
C GLY A 147 -15.62 -4.39 -1.55
N MET A 148 -16.74 -3.70 -1.79
CA MET A 148 -16.74 -2.50 -2.65
C MET A 148 -15.94 -1.35 -2.03
N LYS A 149 -15.99 -1.15 -0.72
CA LYS A 149 -15.17 -0.17 -0.01
C LYS A 149 -13.68 -0.50 -0.11
N GLN A 150 -13.30 -1.75 0.08
CA GLN A 150 -11.91 -2.19 -0.08
C GLN A 150 -11.42 -1.99 -1.53
N ALA A 151 -12.24 -2.31 -2.52
CA ALA A 151 -11.92 -2.02 -3.92
C ALA A 151 -11.73 -0.51 -4.19
N ALA A 152 -12.59 0.35 -3.61
CA ALA A 152 -12.45 1.80 -3.74
C ALA A 152 -11.17 2.33 -3.05
N LYS A 153 -10.80 1.81 -1.87
CA LYS A 153 -9.53 2.14 -1.21
C LYS A 153 -8.32 1.75 -2.07
N LEU A 154 -8.36 0.56 -2.67
CA LEU A 154 -7.32 0.12 -3.60
C LEU A 154 -7.24 1.05 -4.83
N ALA A 155 -8.37 1.48 -5.39
CA ALA A 155 -8.40 2.43 -6.49
C ALA A 155 -7.76 3.78 -6.10
N CYS A 156 -8.06 4.31 -4.90
CA CYS A 156 -7.40 5.52 -4.38
C CYS A 156 -5.89 5.34 -4.24
N ALA A 157 -5.42 4.18 -3.82
CA ALA A 157 -4.00 3.88 -3.70
C ALA A 157 -3.29 3.77 -5.07
N LEU A 158 -4.01 3.40 -6.13
CA LEU A 158 -3.47 3.19 -7.48
C LEU A 158 -3.57 4.42 -8.41
N ILE A 159 -4.28 5.48 -8.01
CA ILE A 159 -4.66 6.58 -8.90
C ILE A 159 -3.46 7.27 -9.56
N HIS A 160 -2.37 7.47 -8.82
CA HIS A 160 -1.17 8.21 -9.25
C HIS A 160 -0.06 7.32 -9.81
N ASP A 161 -0.36 6.06 -10.12
CA ASP A 161 0.58 5.09 -10.68
C ASP A 161 1.84 4.85 -9.82
N PRO A 162 1.69 4.42 -8.56
CA PRO A 162 2.79 4.34 -7.60
C PRO A 162 3.84 3.29 -7.99
N GLU A 163 5.10 3.49 -7.55
CA GLU A 163 6.18 2.50 -7.67
C GLU A 163 6.02 1.35 -6.66
N ILE A 164 5.44 1.66 -5.48
CA ILE A 164 5.16 0.68 -4.42
C ILE A 164 3.69 0.79 -4.02
N LEU A 165 3.04 -0.35 -3.86
CA LEU A 165 1.72 -0.44 -3.24
C LEU A 165 1.85 -1.08 -1.85
N ILE A 166 1.47 -0.34 -0.81
CA ILE A 166 1.39 -0.85 0.57
C ILE A 166 -0.08 -1.10 0.91
N CYS A 167 -0.41 -2.35 1.25
CA CYS A 167 -1.76 -2.78 1.62
C CYS A 167 -1.77 -3.28 3.07
N ASP A 168 -2.49 -2.59 3.94
CA ASP A 168 -2.64 -2.95 5.34
C ASP A 168 -3.93 -3.73 5.55
N GLU A 169 -3.83 -5.06 5.75
CA GLU A 169 -4.94 -6.02 5.92
C GLU A 169 -6.04 -5.86 4.82
N PRO A 170 -5.70 -5.96 3.52
CA PRO A 170 -6.61 -5.63 2.43
C PRO A 170 -7.84 -6.55 2.34
N THR A 171 -7.78 -7.73 2.94
CA THR A 171 -8.83 -8.75 2.94
C THR A 171 -9.68 -8.77 4.20
N ASN A 172 -9.36 -7.91 5.17
CA ASN A 172 -10.08 -7.88 6.45
C ASN A 172 -11.56 -7.56 6.26
N GLY A 173 -12.44 -8.39 6.86
CA GLY A 173 -13.90 -8.24 6.81
C GLY A 173 -14.54 -8.60 5.46
N LEU A 174 -13.81 -9.23 4.54
CA LEU A 174 -14.33 -9.69 3.26
C LEU A 174 -14.95 -11.09 3.37
N ASP A 175 -16.05 -11.30 2.65
CA ASP A 175 -16.52 -12.67 2.34
C ASP A 175 -15.53 -13.38 1.40
N GLN A 176 -15.69 -14.69 1.26
CA GLN A 176 -14.77 -15.54 0.48
C GLN A 176 -14.60 -15.04 -0.97
N ARG A 177 -15.68 -14.66 -1.63
CA ARG A 177 -15.66 -14.23 -3.03
C ARG A 177 -14.94 -12.88 -3.21
N ALA A 178 -15.23 -11.91 -2.34
CA ALA A 178 -14.59 -10.61 -2.35
C ALA A 178 -13.10 -10.73 -1.99
N ARG A 179 -12.76 -11.63 -1.04
CA ARG A 179 -11.36 -11.94 -0.67
C ARG A 179 -10.58 -12.49 -1.86
N GLU A 180 -11.08 -13.53 -2.52
CA GLU A 180 -10.44 -14.11 -3.71
C GLU A 180 -10.25 -13.07 -4.81
N PHE A 181 -11.25 -12.24 -5.08
CA PHE A 181 -11.16 -11.18 -6.07
C PHE A 181 -10.09 -10.13 -5.71
N MET A 182 -10.02 -9.72 -4.44
CA MET A 182 -9.00 -8.78 -3.95
C MET A 182 -7.59 -9.33 -4.12
N LEU A 183 -7.36 -10.58 -3.69
CA LEU A 183 -6.05 -11.25 -3.82
C LEU A 183 -5.62 -11.39 -5.29
N GLN A 184 -6.54 -11.79 -6.17
CA GLN A 184 -6.28 -11.86 -7.61
C GLN A 184 -5.95 -10.48 -8.19
N THR A 185 -6.65 -9.42 -7.76
CA THR A 185 -6.39 -8.05 -8.22
C THR A 185 -5.00 -7.58 -7.76
N LEU A 186 -4.62 -7.84 -6.50
CA LEU A 186 -3.29 -7.53 -5.98
C LEU A 186 -2.19 -8.30 -6.72
N ARG A 187 -2.38 -9.61 -6.93
CA ARG A 187 -1.42 -10.44 -7.70
C ARG A 187 -1.26 -9.93 -9.13
N LYS A 188 -2.36 -9.55 -9.78
CA LYS A 188 -2.35 -8.95 -11.11
C LYS A 188 -1.57 -7.62 -11.14
N THR A 189 -1.71 -6.79 -10.11
CA THR A 189 -0.96 -5.53 -9.98
C THR A 189 0.55 -5.77 -9.96
N VAL A 190 1.01 -6.85 -9.30
CA VAL A 190 2.42 -7.25 -9.29
C VAL A 190 2.88 -7.67 -10.69
N ILE A 191 2.14 -8.59 -11.33
CA ILE A 191 2.55 -9.22 -12.58
C ILE A 191 2.52 -8.25 -13.76
N GLU A 192 1.46 -7.45 -13.89
CA GLU A 192 1.24 -6.56 -15.04
C GLU A 192 1.83 -5.16 -14.81
N GLY A 193 1.92 -4.73 -13.56
CA GLY A 193 2.28 -3.36 -13.22
C GLY A 193 3.77 -3.10 -12.99
N TRP A 194 4.61 -4.15 -12.92
CA TRP A 194 6.05 -4.05 -12.56
C TRP A 194 6.28 -3.28 -11.24
N ARG A 195 5.30 -3.35 -10.35
CA ARG A 195 5.30 -2.65 -9.06
C ARG A 195 5.67 -3.61 -7.95
N SER A 196 6.33 -3.07 -6.95
CA SER A 196 6.48 -3.81 -5.70
C SER A 196 5.22 -3.67 -4.86
N VAL A 197 4.82 -4.76 -4.21
CA VAL A 197 3.67 -4.80 -3.28
C VAL A 197 4.16 -5.23 -1.92
N LEU A 198 3.81 -4.46 -0.89
CA LEU A 198 4.04 -4.82 0.51
C LEU A 198 2.68 -4.97 1.18
N MET A 199 2.33 -6.21 1.53
CA MET A 199 1.01 -6.54 2.08
C MET A 199 1.13 -7.08 3.49
N SER A 200 0.33 -6.56 4.42
CA SER A 200 0.16 -7.20 5.74
C SER A 200 -1.05 -8.11 5.75
N SER A 201 -0.95 -9.21 6.47
CA SER A 201 -2.07 -10.09 6.79
C SER A 201 -1.80 -10.85 8.09
N HIS A 202 -2.87 -11.29 8.75
CA HIS A 202 -2.81 -12.29 9.80
C HIS A 202 -3.17 -13.71 9.28
N VAL A 203 -3.44 -13.84 7.97
CA VAL A 203 -3.82 -15.07 7.28
C VAL A 203 -2.70 -15.46 6.32
N MET A 204 -2.10 -16.63 6.52
CA MET A 204 -0.97 -17.12 5.72
C MET A 204 -1.34 -17.31 4.25
N ASP A 205 -2.51 -17.90 3.98
CA ASP A 205 -2.98 -18.18 2.62
C ASP A 205 -3.08 -16.92 1.75
N ASP A 206 -3.38 -15.76 2.35
CA ASP A 206 -3.42 -14.48 1.64
C ASP A 206 -2.03 -14.07 1.17
N ILE A 207 -1.04 -14.22 2.06
CA ILE A 207 0.35 -13.92 1.74
C ILE A 207 0.86 -14.84 0.63
N GLU A 208 0.64 -16.15 0.75
CA GLU A 208 1.06 -17.15 -0.25
C GLU A 208 0.41 -16.93 -1.62
N THR A 209 -0.80 -16.38 -1.65
CA THR A 209 -1.52 -16.08 -2.91
C THR A 209 -0.92 -14.89 -3.67
N VAL A 210 -0.48 -13.85 -2.95
CA VAL A 210 -0.05 -12.58 -3.55
C VAL A 210 1.47 -12.43 -3.59
N CYS A 211 2.15 -12.87 -2.54
CA CYS A 211 3.55 -12.57 -2.31
C CYS A 211 4.47 -13.70 -2.76
N ASP A 212 5.69 -13.31 -3.11
CA ASP A 212 6.74 -14.26 -3.50
C ASP A 212 7.67 -14.57 -2.30
N ARG A 213 7.62 -13.74 -1.25
CA ARG A 213 8.43 -13.84 -0.03
C ARG A 213 7.65 -13.34 1.18
#